data_2ee8c6fc75ad4ecd654432e7d50bea00
#
_entry.id   2ee8c6fc75ad4ecd654432e7d50bea00
#
_cell.length_a   1.000
_cell.length_b   1.000
_cell.length_c   1.000
_cell.angle_alpha   90.00
_cell.angle_beta   90.00
_cell.angle_gamma   90.00
#
_symmetry.space_group_name_H-M   'P 1'
#
loop_
_entity.id
_entity.type
_entity.pdbx_description
1 polymer ?
#
loop_
_entity_poly.entity_id
_entity_poly.type
_entity_poly.pdbx_seq_one_letter_code
_entity_poly.pdbx_strand_id
1 'polypeptide(L)'
;MEPGQCEIARLPEEILSAALSRTSPRDACRAAAVSPAFRAAADSDAVWACFLPPPADLPPLADGELLLPPRGKKGLFLRLSGSPALLPGGLSMWLDRESGAKCYMVPARDLSIAWRDTPRYWTSWIHLADSRFPESAQLRLDRRSSRRPTAGAISGAVLLAYANYMVYKLDDESYGLDWPADASVSIGGTDLARKVCLQPNPQRSHAEDVVLPRERGDGWMELELGEFVCEGDEDGDVSFGLAETKRLNGKGGLIMQGIEIRHKN
;
A
#
# COMPACT_ATOMS: atom_id res chain seq x y z
N MET A 1 -49.72 -14.52 13.75
CA MET A 1 -48.61 -15.02 12.88
C MET A 1 -47.35 -14.71 13.63
N GLU A 2 -46.68 -15.69 14.21
CA GLU A 2 -45.36 -15.49 14.79
C GLU A 2 -44.39 -15.14 13.68
N PRO A 3 -43.52 -14.15 13.87
CA PRO A 3 -42.47 -13.83 12.88
C PRO A 3 -41.57 -15.07 12.74
N GLY A 4 -41.57 -15.67 11.55
CA GLY A 4 -40.78 -16.86 11.24
C GLY A 4 -39.33 -16.64 11.66
N GLN A 5 -38.87 -17.37 12.68
CA GLN A 5 -37.48 -17.36 13.08
C GLN A 5 -36.66 -17.82 11.87
N CYS A 6 -35.69 -16.99 11.46
CA CYS A 6 -34.81 -17.30 10.38
C CYS A 6 -34.07 -18.62 10.66
N GLU A 7 -34.34 -19.67 9.85
CA GLU A 7 -33.79 -21.01 10.07
C GLU A 7 -32.27 -21.05 10.03
N ILE A 8 -31.65 -20.10 9.33
CA ILE A 8 -30.19 -19.96 9.23
C ILE A 8 -29.55 -19.72 10.61
N ALA A 9 -30.22 -18.98 11.51
CA ALA A 9 -29.74 -18.74 12.88
C ALA A 9 -29.78 -20.00 13.78
N ARG A 10 -30.38 -21.08 13.31
CA ARG A 10 -30.45 -22.38 14.03
C ARG A 10 -29.34 -23.34 13.59
N LEU A 11 -28.55 -22.99 12.59
CA LEU A 11 -27.44 -23.82 12.13
C LEU A 11 -26.39 -23.93 13.25
N PRO A 12 -25.73 -25.09 13.38
CA PRO A 12 -24.58 -25.26 14.26
C PRO A 12 -23.48 -24.21 13.99
N GLU A 13 -22.76 -23.83 15.02
CA GLU A 13 -21.69 -22.82 14.92
C GLU A 13 -20.63 -23.19 13.88
N GLU A 14 -20.32 -24.48 13.77
CA GLU A 14 -19.35 -25.00 12.80
C GLU A 14 -19.77 -24.74 11.35
N ILE A 15 -21.07 -24.87 11.06
CA ILE A 15 -21.61 -24.62 9.71
C ILE A 15 -21.59 -23.13 9.39
N LEU A 16 -21.98 -22.30 10.37
CA LEU A 16 -21.91 -20.84 10.22
C LEU A 16 -20.46 -20.38 10.05
N SER A 17 -19.52 -20.92 10.83
CA SER A 17 -18.09 -20.62 10.72
C SER A 17 -17.53 -21.05 9.36
N ALA A 18 -17.88 -22.24 8.87
CA ALA A 18 -17.48 -22.72 7.56
C ALA A 18 -18.04 -21.87 6.40
N ALA A 19 -19.24 -21.32 6.56
CA ALA A 19 -19.81 -20.38 5.60
C ALA A 19 -19.07 -19.02 5.65
N LEU A 20 -18.86 -18.47 6.85
CA LEU A 20 -18.19 -17.18 7.05
C LEU A 20 -16.73 -17.20 6.61
N SER A 21 -16.02 -18.32 6.78
CA SER A 21 -14.62 -18.45 6.32
C SER A 21 -14.43 -18.34 4.80
N ARG A 22 -15.53 -18.44 4.03
CA ARG A 22 -15.56 -18.28 2.57
C ARG A 22 -15.99 -16.88 2.11
N THR A 23 -16.20 -15.98 3.05
CA THR A 23 -16.54 -14.57 2.79
C THR A 23 -15.31 -13.69 2.97
N SER A 24 -15.50 -12.40 3.18
CA SER A 24 -14.43 -11.45 3.50
C SER A 24 -14.38 -11.14 5.00
N PRO A 25 -13.26 -10.64 5.54
CA PRO A 25 -13.18 -10.14 6.91
C PRO A 25 -14.27 -9.12 7.22
N ARG A 26 -14.57 -8.25 6.27
CA ARG A 26 -15.63 -7.23 6.38
C ARG A 26 -17.01 -7.87 6.53
N ASP A 27 -17.31 -8.88 5.73
CA ASP A 27 -18.61 -9.55 5.76
C ASP A 27 -18.77 -10.42 6.99
N ALA A 28 -17.70 -11.07 7.46
CA ALA A 28 -17.71 -11.76 8.76
C ALA A 28 -18.01 -10.79 9.91
N CYS A 29 -17.43 -9.59 9.91
CA CYS A 29 -17.76 -8.55 10.90
C CYS A 29 -19.23 -8.09 10.81
N ARG A 30 -19.79 -7.96 9.60
CA ARG A 30 -21.20 -7.60 9.40
C ARG A 30 -22.13 -8.70 9.88
N ALA A 31 -21.80 -9.95 9.58
CA ALA A 31 -22.56 -11.11 10.02
C ALA A 31 -22.65 -11.18 11.56
N ALA A 32 -21.61 -10.80 12.28
CA ALA A 32 -21.60 -10.75 13.75
C ALA A 32 -22.71 -9.86 14.36
N ALA A 33 -23.24 -8.91 13.59
CA ALA A 33 -24.32 -8.03 14.03
C ALA A 33 -25.72 -8.64 13.83
N VAL A 34 -25.84 -9.76 13.12
CA VAL A 34 -27.13 -10.35 12.74
C VAL A 34 -27.79 -11.08 13.93
N SER A 35 -27.03 -11.89 14.66
CA SER A 35 -27.51 -12.63 15.81
C SER A 35 -26.36 -13.09 16.72
N PRO A 36 -26.66 -13.53 17.97
CA PRO A 36 -25.67 -14.11 18.87
C PRO A 36 -24.96 -15.34 18.28
N ALA A 37 -25.66 -16.20 17.51
CA ALA A 37 -25.08 -17.37 16.86
C ALA A 37 -24.09 -16.96 15.77
N PHE A 38 -24.46 -15.99 14.92
CA PHE A 38 -23.53 -15.43 13.93
C PHE A 38 -22.34 -14.75 14.57
N ARG A 39 -22.52 -14.08 15.70
CA ARG A 39 -21.41 -13.46 16.43
C ARG A 39 -20.43 -14.50 16.95
N ALA A 40 -20.92 -15.58 17.59
CA ALA A 40 -20.07 -16.66 18.07
C ALA A 40 -19.25 -17.27 16.91
N ALA A 41 -19.92 -17.60 15.81
CA ALA A 41 -19.26 -18.13 14.61
C ALA A 41 -18.25 -17.14 14.00
N ALA A 42 -18.60 -15.85 13.89
CA ALA A 42 -17.73 -14.80 13.36
C ALA A 42 -16.53 -14.46 14.28
N ASP A 43 -16.62 -14.77 15.56
CA ASP A 43 -15.51 -14.59 16.52
C ASP A 43 -14.59 -15.81 16.58
N SER A 44 -14.96 -16.91 15.92
CA SER A 44 -14.22 -18.16 15.92
C SER A 44 -12.83 -18.02 15.27
N ASP A 45 -11.81 -18.56 15.89
CA ASP A 45 -10.46 -18.62 15.35
C ASP A 45 -10.38 -19.39 14.00
N ALA A 46 -11.31 -20.30 13.74
CA ALA A 46 -11.39 -21.04 12.48
C ALA A 46 -11.69 -20.10 11.30
N VAL A 47 -12.58 -19.12 11.49
CA VAL A 47 -12.90 -18.10 10.48
C VAL A 47 -11.70 -17.20 10.23
N TRP A 48 -11.12 -16.64 11.29
CA TRP A 48 -10.02 -15.68 11.18
C TRP A 48 -8.71 -16.30 10.73
N ALA A 49 -8.52 -17.63 10.93
CA ALA A 49 -7.40 -18.35 10.35
C ALA A 49 -7.42 -18.35 8.83
N CYS A 50 -8.61 -18.32 8.20
CA CYS A 50 -8.75 -18.26 6.75
C CYS A 50 -8.45 -16.87 6.16
N PHE A 51 -8.59 -15.82 6.96
CA PHE A 51 -8.29 -14.44 6.55
C PHE A 51 -6.85 -14.00 6.84
N LEU A 52 -6.12 -14.79 7.64
CA LEU A 52 -4.70 -14.58 7.86
C LEU A 52 -3.88 -15.32 6.81
N PRO A 53 -2.77 -14.76 6.35
CA PRO A 53 -1.78 -15.52 5.59
C PRO A 53 -1.33 -16.76 6.38
N PRO A 54 -0.96 -17.84 5.69
CA PRO A 54 -0.34 -18.99 6.34
C PRO A 54 0.83 -18.56 7.23
N PRO A 55 1.08 -19.19 8.38
CA PRO A 55 2.17 -18.79 9.27
C PRO A 55 3.56 -18.75 8.60
N ALA A 56 3.77 -19.59 7.59
CA ALA A 56 5.01 -19.61 6.80
C ALA A 56 5.16 -18.35 5.91
N ASP A 57 4.04 -17.73 5.52
CA ASP A 57 4.01 -16.55 4.63
C ASP A 57 3.95 -15.25 5.43
N LEU A 58 3.81 -15.32 6.75
CA LEU A 58 3.93 -14.15 7.61
C LEU A 58 5.43 -13.91 7.87
N PRO A 59 5.98 -12.81 7.32
CA PRO A 59 7.38 -12.50 7.59
C PRO A 59 7.60 -12.24 9.08
N PRO A 60 8.79 -12.51 9.61
CA PRO A 60 9.11 -12.16 10.98
C PRO A 60 8.96 -10.64 11.16
N LEU A 61 8.28 -10.22 12.22
CA LEU A 61 8.17 -8.82 12.56
C LEU A 61 9.45 -8.32 13.22
N ALA A 62 9.72 -7.02 13.09
CA ALA A 62 10.83 -6.39 13.78
C ALA A 62 10.65 -6.49 15.32
N ASP A 63 11.74 -6.44 16.05
CA ASP A 63 11.73 -6.49 17.51
C ASP A 63 10.83 -5.38 18.08
N GLY A 64 9.94 -5.76 19.00
CA GLY A 64 9.01 -4.84 19.66
C GLY A 64 7.69 -4.59 18.91
N GLU A 65 7.51 -5.05 17.68
CA GLU A 65 6.27 -4.86 16.91
C GLU A 65 5.04 -5.54 17.52
N LEU A 66 5.23 -6.63 18.26
CA LEU A 66 4.17 -7.31 19.01
C LEU A 66 4.42 -7.22 20.52
N LEU A 67 4.39 -6.01 21.07
CA LEU A 67 4.59 -5.79 22.51
C LEU A 67 3.52 -6.49 23.36
N LEU A 68 2.31 -6.63 22.82
CA LEU A 68 1.21 -7.37 23.43
C LEU A 68 0.75 -8.47 22.48
N PRO A 69 0.88 -9.75 22.83
CA PRO A 69 0.40 -10.83 21.98
C PRO A 69 -1.12 -10.68 21.76
N PRO A 70 -1.57 -10.68 20.50
CA PRO A 70 -2.99 -10.58 20.18
C PRO A 70 -3.73 -11.80 20.74
N ARG A 71 -4.97 -11.56 21.25
CA ARG A 71 -5.83 -12.65 21.71
C ARG A 71 -6.49 -13.31 20.51
N GLY A 72 -6.08 -14.54 20.21
CA GLY A 72 -6.61 -15.35 19.11
C GLY A 72 -6.29 -14.83 17.70
N LYS A 73 -6.82 -15.52 16.70
CA LYS A 73 -6.60 -15.19 15.28
C LYS A 73 -7.27 -13.87 14.88
N LYS A 74 -8.47 -13.60 15.40
CA LYS A 74 -9.15 -12.32 15.20
C LYS A 74 -8.33 -11.16 15.72
N GLY A 75 -7.77 -11.28 16.92
CA GLY A 75 -6.92 -10.25 17.51
C GLY A 75 -5.67 -9.97 16.67
N LEU A 76 -5.05 -11.03 16.14
CA LEU A 76 -3.89 -10.89 15.23
C LEU A 76 -4.26 -10.18 13.94
N PHE A 77 -5.37 -10.57 13.30
CA PHE A 77 -5.87 -9.89 12.11
C PHE A 77 -6.13 -8.40 12.37
N LEU A 78 -6.85 -8.08 13.43
CA LEU A 78 -7.17 -6.70 13.80
C LEU A 78 -5.90 -5.88 14.09
N ARG A 79 -4.88 -6.48 14.72
CA ARG A 79 -3.59 -5.82 14.95
C ARG A 79 -2.89 -5.52 13.62
N LEU A 80 -2.79 -6.51 12.73
CA LEU A 80 -2.09 -6.36 11.46
C LEU A 80 -2.87 -5.50 10.46
N SER A 81 -4.20 -5.42 10.56
CA SER A 81 -5.01 -4.55 9.71
C SER A 81 -5.23 -3.14 10.30
N GLY A 82 -4.98 -2.96 11.59
CA GLY A 82 -5.18 -1.69 12.29
C GLY A 82 -3.99 -0.74 12.16
N SER A 83 -2.80 -1.27 12.19
CA SER A 83 -1.56 -0.51 12.09
C SER A 83 -0.51 -1.30 11.34
N PRO A 84 0.22 -0.69 10.41
CA PRO A 84 1.33 -1.34 9.74
C PRO A 84 2.39 -1.81 10.73
N ALA A 85 2.92 -3.00 10.50
CA ALA A 85 4.01 -3.58 11.25
C ALA A 85 5.32 -3.42 10.49
N LEU A 86 6.40 -3.09 11.18
CA LEU A 86 7.74 -3.04 10.59
C LEU A 86 8.33 -4.46 10.52
N LEU A 87 8.97 -4.74 9.39
CA LEU A 87 9.72 -5.95 9.15
C LEU A 87 11.21 -5.68 9.32
N PRO A 88 12.04 -6.71 9.60
CA PRO A 88 13.49 -6.59 9.51
C PRO A 88 13.89 -6.00 8.15
N GLY A 89 14.77 -5.00 8.14
CA GLY A 89 15.14 -4.27 6.92
C GLY A 89 14.32 -3.01 6.63
N GLY A 90 13.25 -2.73 7.44
CA GLY A 90 12.52 -1.47 7.36
C GLY A 90 11.31 -1.45 6.44
N LEU A 91 11.01 -2.55 5.74
CA LEU A 91 9.76 -2.72 5.02
C LEU A 91 8.58 -2.68 6.00
N SER A 92 7.48 -2.04 5.63
CA SER A 92 6.25 -2.03 6.41
C SER A 92 5.21 -2.96 5.78
N MET A 93 4.47 -3.73 6.60
CA MET A 93 3.44 -4.66 6.17
C MET A 93 2.16 -4.48 6.98
N TRP A 94 1.01 -4.65 6.33
CA TRP A 94 -0.30 -4.75 6.99
C TRP A 94 -1.24 -5.62 6.17
N LEU A 95 -2.39 -5.94 6.76
CA LEU A 95 -3.47 -6.63 6.06
C LEU A 95 -4.57 -5.64 5.68
N ASP A 96 -5.07 -5.75 4.47
CA ASP A 96 -6.25 -5.01 4.04
C ASP A 96 -7.47 -5.45 4.85
N ARG A 97 -8.24 -4.50 5.39
CA ARG A 97 -9.38 -4.79 6.27
C ARG A 97 -10.55 -5.44 5.55
N GLU A 98 -10.68 -5.21 4.26
CA GLU A 98 -11.82 -5.69 3.49
C GLU A 98 -11.57 -7.08 2.93
N SER A 99 -10.41 -7.28 2.35
CA SER A 99 -10.03 -8.52 1.65
C SER A 99 -9.15 -9.47 2.48
N GLY A 100 -8.42 -8.96 3.47
CA GLY A 100 -7.37 -9.72 4.18
C GLY A 100 -6.06 -9.83 3.40
N ALA A 101 -5.96 -9.21 2.23
CA ALA A 101 -4.76 -9.26 1.40
C ALA A 101 -3.56 -8.58 2.09
N LYS A 102 -2.36 -9.12 1.85
CA LYS A 102 -1.11 -8.52 2.31
C LYS A 102 -0.85 -7.23 1.56
N CYS A 103 -0.53 -6.17 2.28
CA CYS A 103 -0.08 -4.89 1.74
C CYS A 103 1.30 -4.57 2.28
N TYR A 104 2.11 -3.92 1.45
CA TYR A 104 3.48 -3.57 1.80
C TYR A 104 3.76 -2.11 1.50
N MET A 105 4.72 -1.52 2.20
CA MET A 105 5.27 -0.23 1.84
C MET A 105 6.77 -0.23 1.98
N VAL A 106 7.43 0.12 0.89
CA VAL A 106 8.87 0.28 0.81
C VAL A 106 9.21 1.71 1.14
N PRO A 107 10.04 1.98 2.15
CA PRO A 107 10.43 3.33 2.50
C PRO A 107 11.27 3.99 1.39
N ALA A 108 11.17 5.30 1.28
CA ALA A 108 11.92 6.07 0.29
C ALA A 108 13.43 5.82 0.33
N ARG A 109 13.99 5.52 1.51
CA ARG A 109 15.42 5.24 1.68
C ARG A 109 15.90 3.98 0.96
N ASP A 110 15.00 3.00 0.74
CA ASP A 110 15.34 1.73 0.09
C ASP A 110 15.08 1.77 -1.41
N LEU A 111 14.52 2.88 -1.91
CA LEU A 111 14.33 3.11 -3.35
C LEU A 111 15.62 3.61 -4.00
N SER A 112 15.84 3.22 -5.24
CA SER A 112 16.91 3.77 -6.07
C SER A 112 16.48 5.15 -6.60
N ILE A 113 16.87 6.20 -5.92
CA ILE A 113 16.56 7.57 -6.28
C ILE A 113 17.79 8.21 -6.92
N ALA A 114 17.65 8.72 -8.15
CA ALA A 114 18.75 9.38 -8.84
C ALA A 114 19.26 10.58 -8.05
N TRP A 115 20.57 10.64 -7.87
CA TRP A 115 21.25 11.72 -7.15
C TRP A 115 20.94 11.79 -5.65
N ARG A 116 20.40 10.72 -5.07
CA ARG A 116 20.01 10.64 -3.65
C ARG A 116 21.12 11.12 -2.71
N ASP A 117 22.34 10.73 -2.97
CA ASP A 117 23.51 11.04 -2.12
C ASP A 117 24.13 12.41 -2.46
N THR A 118 23.48 13.21 -3.30
CA THR A 118 23.94 14.56 -3.65
C THR A 118 23.15 15.61 -2.86
N PRO A 119 23.73 16.23 -1.83
CA PRO A 119 23.04 17.19 -0.95
C PRO A 119 22.48 18.42 -1.68
N ARG A 120 22.91 18.64 -2.92
CA ARG A 120 22.39 19.69 -3.78
C ARG A 120 20.99 19.42 -4.27
N TYR A 121 20.61 18.13 -4.47
CA TYR A 121 19.33 17.72 -5.05
C TYR A 121 18.37 17.18 -4.02
N TRP A 122 18.88 16.44 -3.04
CA TRP A 122 18.07 15.86 -1.99
C TRP A 122 18.54 16.35 -0.64
N THR A 123 17.61 16.85 0.18
CA THR A 123 17.85 17.04 1.61
C THR A 123 17.89 15.65 2.21
N SER A 124 18.96 15.34 2.91
CA SER A 124 19.05 14.09 3.63
C SER A 124 17.88 14.00 4.62
N TRP A 125 17.13 12.95 4.47
CA TRP A 125 16.16 12.36 5.38
C TRP A 125 15.53 13.32 6.39
N ILE A 126 14.34 13.80 6.10
CA ILE A 126 13.55 14.61 7.06
C ILE A 126 12.69 13.69 7.92
N HIS A 127 12.57 14.06 9.19
CA HIS A 127 11.66 13.41 10.13
C HIS A 127 10.33 14.15 10.15
N LEU A 128 9.27 13.45 9.77
CA LEU A 128 7.90 13.95 9.85
C LEU A 128 7.13 13.12 10.86
N ALA A 129 6.45 13.78 11.80
CA ALA A 129 5.72 13.12 12.88
C ALA A 129 4.54 12.26 12.36
N ASP A 130 4.02 12.58 11.19
CA ASP A 130 2.92 11.89 10.52
C ASP A 130 3.41 10.94 9.41
N SER A 131 4.72 10.75 9.27
CA SER A 131 5.29 9.74 8.38
C SER A 131 5.23 8.35 9.03
N ARG A 132 4.91 7.34 8.24
CA ARG A 132 4.97 5.93 8.66
C ARG A 132 6.39 5.47 8.97
N PHE A 133 7.38 6.06 8.31
CA PHE A 133 8.79 5.77 8.50
C PHE A 133 9.48 6.93 9.22
N PRO A 134 10.54 6.64 9.98
CA PRO A 134 11.31 7.68 10.67
C PRO A 134 11.88 8.74 9.72
N GLU A 135 12.12 8.35 8.48
CA GLU A 135 12.82 9.17 7.49
C GLU A 135 12.04 9.21 6.18
N SER A 136 11.88 10.40 5.63
CA SER A 136 11.31 10.67 4.30
C SER A 136 12.32 11.40 3.43
N ALA A 137 12.32 11.16 2.12
CA ALA A 137 13.23 11.81 1.18
C ALA A 137 12.61 13.12 0.68
N GLN A 138 13.32 14.24 0.82
CA GLN A 138 12.89 15.54 0.33
C GLN A 138 13.75 16.01 -0.84
N LEU A 139 13.12 16.28 -1.98
CA LEU A 139 13.75 16.92 -3.14
C LEU A 139 13.95 18.40 -2.87
N ARG A 140 15.21 18.85 -2.86
CA ARG A 140 15.57 20.25 -2.64
C ARG A 140 15.17 21.15 -3.80
N LEU A 141 14.95 22.41 -3.46
CA LEU A 141 14.69 23.49 -4.40
C LEU A 141 15.99 23.81 -5.20
N ASP A 142 16.26 23.09 -6.29
CA ASP A 142 17.33 23.49 -7.20
C ASP A 142 16.77 24.05 -8.51
N ARG A 143 16.79 25.37 -8.62
CA ARG A 143 16.33 26.10 -9.81
C ARG A 143 17.26 25.93 -11.04
N ARG A 144 18.32 25.13 -10.96
CA ARG A 144 19.39 25.12 -12.00
C ARG A 144 19.77 23.74 -12.54
N SER A 145 19.08 22.67 -12.17
CA SER A 145 19.51 21.32 -12.56
C SER A 145 18.64 20.66 -13.62
N SER A 146 19.31 20.21 -14.67
CA SER A 146 18.76 19.54 -15.84
C SER A 146 19.23 18.07 -15.90
N ARG A 147 18.94 17.19 -14.91
CA ARG A 147 19.24 15.76 -15.03
C ARG A 147 18.23 14.86 -14.31
N ARG A 148 18.13 13.60 -14.77
CA ARG A 148 17.02 12.64 -14.64
C ARG A 148 17.03 11.82 -13.35
N PRO A 149 15.89 11.55 -12.70
CA PRO A 149 15.73 10.46 -11.73
C PRO A 149 15.36 9.14 -12.39
N THR A 150 15.84 8.04 -11.84
CA THR A 150 15.59 6.65 -12.26
C THR A 150 15.16 5.77 -11.07
N ALA A 151 14.46 4.71 -11.39
CA ALA A 151 13.65 3.82 -10.56
C ALA A 151 14.41 2.85 -9.63
N GLY A 152 13.62 2.19 -8.73
CA GLY A 152 14.08 1.11 -7.87
C GLY A 152 13.27 -0.18 -8.03
N ALA A 153 13.88 -1.34 -7.73
CA ALA A 153 13.29 -2.67 -7.87
C ALA A 153 13.00 -3.31 -6.50
N ILE A 154 11.92 -4.12 -6.42
CA ILE A 154 11.54 -4.90 -5.24
C ILE A 154 11.10 -6.29 -5.67
N SER A 155 11.52 -7.31 -4.90
CA SER A 155 11.23 -8.72 -5.14
C SER A 155 10.23 -9.30 -4.13
N GLY A 156 9.27 -10.11 -4.59
CA GLY A 156 8.37 -10.89 -3.73
C GLY A 156 7.15 -11.47 -4.46
N ALA A 157 6.89 -12.76 -4.29
CA ALA A 157 5.83 -13.52 -4.97
C ALA A 157 4.49 -13.46 -4.26
N VAL A 158 3.38 -13.16 -4.97
CA VAL A 158 2.00 -13.49 -4.55
C VAL A 158 1.01 -13.43 -5.73
N LEU A 159 0.08 -14.39 -5.77
CA LEU A 159 -1.06 -14.51 -6.70
C LEU A 159 -2.19 -13.53 -6.39
N LEU A 160 -2.11 -12.27 -6.82
CA LEU A 160 -3.22 -11.30 -6.73
C LEU A 160 -2.92 -10.07 -7.62
N ALA A 161 -3.95 -9.36 -8.03
CA ALA A 161 -3.80 -8.08 -8.71
C ALA A 161 -3.37 -7.00 -7.70
N TYR A 162 -2.20 -6.45 -7.89
CA TYR A 162 -1.66 -5.37 -7.06
C TYR A 162 -1.55 -4.07 -7.84
N ALA A 163 -1.72 -2.97 -7.12
CA ALA A 163 -1.39 -1.66 -7.62
C ALA A 163 -0.29 -1.02 -6.77
N ASN A 164 0.57 -0.26 -7.43
CA ASN A 164 1.66 0.46 -6.80
C ASN A 164 1.31 1.94 -6.68
N TYR A 165 1.43 2.47 -5.49
CA TYR A 165 1.13 3.87 -5.18
C TYR A 165 2.35 4.56 -4.60
N MET A 166 2.77 5.64 -5.24
CA MET A 166 3.73 6.55 -4.62
C MET A 166 3.02 7.38 -3.56
N VAL A 167 3.53 7.35 -2.33
CA VAL A 167 3.01 8.14 -1.19
C VAL A 167 3.95 9.30 -0.92
N TYR A 168 3.41 10.53 -1.01
CA TYR A 168 4.22 11.74 -0.94
C TYR A 168 3.43 12.95 -0.44
N LYS A 169 4.14 14.02 -0.12
CA LYS A 169 3.62 15.36 0.11
C LYS A 169 4.32 16.36 -0.81
N LEU A 170 3.68 17.48 -1.01
CA LEU A 170 4.27 18.65 -1.63
C LEU A 170 4.46 19.73 -0.56
N ASP A 171 5.61 20.35 -0.54
CA ASP A 171 5.83 21.49 0.33
C ASP A 171 5.26 22.77 -0.32
N ASP A 172 5.09 23.83 0.49
CA ASP A 172 4.43 25.07 0.04
C ASP A 172 5.18 25.77 -1.10
N GLU A 173 6.48 25.52 -1.26
CA GLU A 173 7.31 26.06 -2.33
C GLU A 173 7.54 25.08 -3.47
N SER A 174 6.74 24.01 -3.57
CA SER A 174 6.87 22.99 -4.62
C SER A 174 6.71 23.58 -6.02
N TYR A 175 7.56 23.17 -6.95
CA TYR A 175 7.52 23.62 -8.33
C TYR A 175 8.05 22.58 -9.32
N GLY A 176 7.63 22.72 -10.59
CA GLY A 176 8.12 21.90 -11.71
C GLY A 176 7.63 20.46 -11.68
N LEU A 177 6.66 20.13 -10.84
CA LEU A 177 6.03 18.82 -10.69
C LEU A 177 4.68 18.73 -11.41
N ASP A 178 4.27 19.79 -12.09
CA ASP A 178 2.98 19.97 -12.79
C ASP A 178 3.00 19.44 -14.23
N TRP A 179 4.04 18.76 -14.64
CA TRP A 179 4.17 18.13 -15.96
C TRP A 179 3.97 16.63 -15.86
N PRO A 180 3.36 16.01 -16.90
CA PRO A 180 3.24 14.56 -16.97
C PRO A 180 4.61 13.88 -16.98
N ALA A 181 4.76 12.90 -16.11
CA ALA A 181 5.90 12.00 -16.01
C ALA A 181 5.53 10.61 -16.55
N ASP A 182 6.55 9.84 -16.94
CA ASP A 182 6.39 8.44 -17.31
C ASP A 182 6.52 7.58 -16.05
N ALA A 183 5.44 6.90 -15.66
CA ALA A 183 5.47 5.84 -14.67
C ALA A 183 5.52 4.50 -15.38
N SER A 184 6.29 3.56 -14.84
CA SER A 184 6.39 2.20 -15.36
C SER A 184 6.36 1.18 -14.24
N VAL A 185 5.76 0.03 -14.51
CA VAL A 185 5.83 -1.18 -13.69
C VAL A 185 6.27 -2.31 -14.59
N SER A 186 7.30 -3.04 -14.18
CA SER A 186 7.81 -4.20 -14.90
C SER A 186 7.77 -5.43 -14.01
N ILE A 187 7.25 -6.53 -14.55
CA ILE A 187 7.21 -7.85 -13.92
C ILE A 187 7.52 -8.91 -14.97
N GLY A 188 8.43 -9.83 -14.68
CA GLY A 188 8.78 -10.91 -15.60
C GLY A 188 9.21 -10.44 -16.99
N GLY A 189 9.76 -9.21 -17.10
CA GLY A 189 10.17 -8.61 -18.39
C GLY A 189 9.05 -7.95 -19.20
N THR A 190 7.82 -7.89 -18.65
CA THR A 190 6.71 -7.15 -19.26
C THR A 190 6.63 -5.76 -18.64
N ASP A 191 6.81 -4.72 -19.47
CA ASP A 191 6.75 -3.32 -19.03
C ASP A 191 5.37 -2.73 -19.31
N LEU A 192 4.73 -2.22 -18.27
CA LEU A 192 3.52 -1.42 -18.35
C LEU A 192 3.88 0.03 -18.05
N ALA A 193 3.61 0.94 -18.98
CA ALA A 193 3.88 2.36 -18.84
C ALA A 193 2.59 3.19 -18.90
N ARG A 194 2.53 4.23 -18.08
CA ARG A 194 1.44 5.21 -18.09
C ARG A 194 1.95 6.63 -17.83
N LYS A 195 1.12 7.62 -18.16
CA LYS A 195 1.39 9.01 -17.81
C LYS A 195 0.79 9.33 -16.45
N VAL A 196 1.55 10.02 -15.62
CA VAL A 196 1.12 10.46 -14.29
C VAL A 196 1.52 11.92 -14.08
N CYS A 197 0.84 12.64 -13.19
CA CYS A 197 1.19 14.01 -12.83
C CYS A 197 1.22 14.15 -11.30
N LEU A 198 2.33 14.63 -10.74
CA LEU A 198 2.51 14.76 -9.28
C LEU A 198 1.80 15.99 -8.70
N GLN A 199 1.72 17.08 -9.46
CA GLN A 199 1.12 18.35 -9.03
C GLN A 199 0.18 18.87 -10.13
N PRO A 200 -1.08 18.40 -10.18
CA PRO A 200 -2.03 18.86 -11.19
C PRO A 200 -2.24 20.37 -11.12
N ASN A 201 -2.07 21.04 -12.24
CA ASN A 201 -2.33 22.48 -12.36
C ASN A 201 -3.75 22.69 -12.91
N PRO A 202 -4.67 23.32 -12.16
CA PRO A 202 -6.04 23.55 -12.63
C PRO A 202 -6.13 24.38 -13.94
N GLN A 203 -5.10 25.16 -14.23
CA GLN A 203 -5.03 25.98 -15.45
C GLN A 203 -4.53 25.20 -16.68
N ARG A 204 -4.13 23.95 -16.52
CA ARG A 204 -3.69 23.09 -17.60
C ARG A 204 -4.67 21.95 -17.79
N SER A 205 -5.12 21.79 -19.02
CA SER A 205 -5.80 20.57 -19.41
C SER A 205 -4.79 19.44 -19.47
N HIS A 206 -4.97 18.41 -18.66
CA HIS A 206 -4.24 17.15 -18.80
C HIS A 206 -4.97 16.29 -19.84
N ALA A 207 -4.22 15.51 -20.62
CA ALA A 207 -4.82 14.51 -21.49
C ALA A 207 -5.61 13.50 -20.64
N GLU A 208 -6.68 12.92 -21.18
CA GLU A 208 -7.57 12.00 -20.45
C GLU A 208 -6.87 10.75 -19.91
N ASP A 209 -5.72 10.41 -20.47
CA ASP A 209 -4.89 9.26 -20.09
C ASP A 209 -3.89 9.53 -18.95
N VAL A 210 -3.83 10.77 -18.44
CA VAL A 210 -2.91 11.14 -17.35
C VAL A 210 -3.53 10.82 -15.99
N VAL A 211 -2.90 9.93 -15.23
CA VAL A 211 -3.31 9.60 -13.86
C VAL A 211 -2.93 10.75 -12.93
N LEU A 212 -3.92 11.20 -12.15
CA LEU A 212 -3.77 12.27 -11.17
C LEU A 212 -3.71 11.71 -9.75
N PRO A 213 -3.04 12.40 -8.82
CA PRO A 213 -2.94 11.98 -7.44
C PRO A 213 -4.29 12.11 -6.72
N ARG A 214 -4.43 11.35 -5.64
CA ARG A 214 -5.55 11.45 -4.69
C ARG A 214 -5.02 11.87 -3.33
N GLU A 215 -5.80 12.67 -2.63
CA GLU A 215 -5.53 12.99 -1.24
C GLU A 215 -5.97 11.83 -0.34
N ARG A 216 -5.14 11.49 0.63
CA ARG A 216 -5.41 10.46 1.65
C ARG A 216 -5.96 11.11 2.91
N GLY A 217 -6.72 10.35 3.68
CA GLY A 217 -7.26 10.83 4.96
C GLY A 217 -6.21 11.13 6.04
N ASP A 218 -4.95 10.77 5.81
CA ASP A 218 -3.80 11.04 6.68
C ASP A 218 -3.00 12.29 6.27
N GLY A 219 -3.50 13.06 5.27
CA GLY A 219 -2.88 14.27 4.77
C GLY A 219 -1.70 14.05 3.81
N TRP A 220 -1.47 12.81 3.39
CA TRP A 220 -0.55 12.45 2.32
C TRP A 220 -1.28 12.36 0.99
N MET A 221 -0.54 12.52 -0.10
CA MET A 221 -1.02 12.25 -1.46
C MET A 221 -0.63 10.82 -1.86
N GLU A 222 -1.46 10.19 -2.67
CA GLU A 222 -1.11 8.94 -3.34
C GLU A 222 -1.28 9.06 -4.85
N LEU A 223 -0.32 8.51 -5.59
CA LEU A 223 -0.32 8.49 -7.04
C LEU A 223 -0.12 7.05 -7.52
N GLU A 224 -1.09 6.51 -8.23
CA GLU A 224 -1.01 5.18 -8.81
C GLU A 224 0.01 5.16 -9.96
N LEU A 225 1.09 4.39 -9.79
CA LEU A 225 2.15 4.25 -10.79
C LEU A 225 1.82 3.17 -11.82
N GLY A 226 1.11 2.13 -11.42
CA GLY A 226 0.71 1.03 -12.28
C GLY A 226 0.11 -0.13 -11.52
N GLU A 227 -0.39 -1.10 -12.29
CA GLU A 227 -1.00 -2.33 -11.78
C GLU A 227 -0.23 -3.52 -12.34
N PHE A 228 -0.21 -4.61 -11.61
CA PHE A 228 0.33 -5.88 -12.08
C PHE A 228 -0.43 -7.05 -11.46
N VAL A 229 -0.40 -8.17 -12.15
CA VAL A 229 -0.97 -9.43 -11.69
C VAL A 229 0.18 -10.42 -11.58
N CYS A 230 0.34 -11.03 -10.42
CA CYS A 230 1.26 -12.15 -10.23
C CYS A 230 0.49 -13.45 -10.50
N GLU A 231 0.87 -14.20 -11.50
CA GLU A 231 0.33 -15.53 -11.80
C GLU A 231 1.32 -16.60 -11.33
N GLY A 232 1.07 -17.19 -10.16
CA GLY A 232 1.81 -18.34 -9.63
C GLY A 232 2.97 -18.03 -8.67
N ASP A 233 3.63 -19.13 -8.26
CA ASP A 233 4.76 -19.15 -7.32
C ASP A 233 6.10 -18.70 -7.98
N GLU A 234 6.08 -18.08 -9.14
CA GLU A 234 7.33 -17.59 -9.74
C GLU A 234 7.79 -16.34 -8.99
N ASP A 235 8.99 -16.44 -8.40
CA ASP A 235 9.74 -15.33 -7.81
C ASP A 235 10.12 -14.32 -8.91
N GLY A 236 9.19 -13.45 -9.26
CA GLY A 236 9.41 -12.38 -10.22
C GLY A 236 9.74 -11.07 -9.51
N ASP A 237 10.88 -10.47 -9.87
CA ASP A 237 11.19 -9.11 -9.44
C ASP A 237 10.16 -8.15 -10.03
N VAL A 238 9.49 -7.37 -9.18
CA VAL A 238 8.66 -6.25 -9.58
C VAL A 238 9.50 -4.98 -9.50
N SER A 239 9.67 -4.31 -10.63
CA SER A 239 10.33 -3.01 -10.67
C SER A 239 9.36 -1.91 -11.04
N PHE A 240 9.54 -0.73 -10.45
CA PHE A 240 8.76 0.44 -10.80
C PHE A 240 9.66 1.63 -11.06
N GLY A 241 9.21 2.48 -11.98
CA GLY A 241 9.90 3.65 -12.40
C GLY A 241 8.99 4.87 -12.41
N LEU A 242 9.57 6.02 -12.08
CA LEU A 242 8.97 7.31 -12.30
C LEU A 242 10.02 8.24 -12.89
N ALA A 243 9.82 8.72 -14.11
CA ALA A 243 10.76 9.58 -14.79
C ALA A 243 10.05 10.68 -15.58
N GLU A 244 10.42 11.93 -15.36
CA GLU A 244 10.07 13.03 -16.26
C GLU A 244 11.33 13.35 -17.11
N THR A 245 11.28 13.02 -18.40
CA THR A 245 12.42 13.09 -19.31
C THR A 245 12.30 14.15 -20.39
N LYS A 246 11.12 14.75 -20.54
CA LYS A 246 10.83 15.66 -21.66
C LYS A 246 11.17 17.10 -21.36
N ARG A 247 11.16 17.49 -20.09
CA ARG A 247 11.49 18.86 -19.68
C ARG A 247 12.63 18.88 -18.70
N LEU A 248 13.62 19.68 -19.02
CA LEU A 248 14.82 19.86 -18.21
C LEU A 248 14.65 20.97 -17.16
N ASN A 249 13.42 21.25 -16.73
CA ASN A 249 13.14 22.27 -15.72
C ASN A 249 13.56 21.76 -14.34
N GLY A 250 14.05 22.65 -13.51
CA GLY A 250 14.28 22.37 -12.09
C GLY A 250 12.98 21.92 -11.41
N LYS A 251 13.09 21.02 -10.47
CA LYS A 251 11.98 20.50 -9.64
C LYS A 251 12.36 20.59 -8.18
N GLY A 252 11.38 20.82 -7.32
CA GLY A 252 11.60 20.88 -5.90
C GLY A 252 10.33 20.76 -5.09
N GLY A 253 10.49 20.55 -3.78
CA GLY A 253 9.39 20.49 -2.83
C GLY A 253 8.62 19.17 -2.79
N LEU A 254 9.12 18.11 -3.44
CA LEU A 254 8.57 16.77 -3.31
C LEU A 254 9.13 16.11 -2.04
N ILE A 255 8.25 15.61 -1.18
CA ILE A 255 8.58 14.84 0.02
C ILE A 255 8.02 13.44 -0.16
N MET A 256 8.87 12.45 -0.35
CA MET A 256 8.46 11.08 -0.62
C MET A 256 8.58 10.22 0.65
N GLN A 257 7.49 9.56 1.03
CA GLN A 257 7.46 8.59 2.12
C GLN A 257 7.92 7.21 1.63
N GLY A 258 7.45 6.77 0.47
CA GLY A 258 7.77 5.47 -0.10
C GLY A 258 6.80 5.03 -1.20
N ILE A 259 6.87 3.74 -1.53
CA ILE A 259 5.97 3.08 -2.49
C ILE A 259 5.12 2.06 -1.74
N GLU A 260 3.81 2.24 -1.81
CA GLU A 260 2.81 1.32 -1.24
C GLU A 260 2.37 0.34 -2.32
N ILE A 261 2.35 -0.94 -1.98
CA ILE A 261 1.89 -2.05 -2.81
C ILE A 261 0.68 -2.65 -2.12
N ARG A 262 -0.48 -2.59 -2.76
CA ARG A 262 -1.73 -3.10 -2.19
C ARG A 262 -2.63 -3.72 -3.24
N HIS A 263 -3.51 -4.61 -2.80
CA HIS A 263 -4.55 -5.17 -3.64
C HIS A 263 -5.45 -4.05 -4.19
N LYS A 264 -5.82 -4.14 -5.46
CA LYS A 264 -6.79 -3.23 -6.07
C LYS A 264 -8.19 -3.83 -5.89
N ASN A 265 -9.03 -3.13 -5.14
CA ASN A 265 -10.45 -3.48 -4.94
C ASN A 265 -11.30 -3.07 -6.14
#